data_ca3815f265adf2b8c4d02152aab4c08e
#
_entry.id   ca3815f265adf2b8c4d02152aab4c08e
#
_cell.length_a   1.000
_cell.length_b   1.000
_cell.length_c   1.000
_cell.angle_alpha   90.00
_cell.angle_beta   90.00
_cell.angle_gamma   90.00
#
_symmetry.space_group_name_H-M   'P 1'
#
loop_
_entity.id
_entity.type
_entity.pdbx_description
1 polymer ?
#
loop_
_entity_poly.entity_id
_entity_poly.type
_entity_poly.pdbx_seq_one_letter_code
_entity_poly.pdbx_strand_id
1 'polypeptide(L)'
;MFEVKVEKVQPSKRKMFIKVPIEKVQKTKEDFVNHLKKTVNIKGFRKGKVPREIILKNYGKDIDEDIKKDLLEEGYRFCVSENNFSVVSEPVFLNIKDFSDDGFYFEVEVEVKPEINLKEYKSIKITQKPYEVTQEDIDKSLKQLKSAFSSLEDTQEKAQENNVVVFDIQAKDTQTNEELKDLSGVNLYAQLGANQLIQEIEKEIIGMSENEEKTVEITFPKEHSLKSIAGKTVELTISIKSVKKVIEPELNDELAKKINKDFQNLDDLIDDIKKRLLENKRLQEIERQKEELLEDLLKIHDFELPETVVSKETSNLIMEFVKDAYYRGVDLKQDEYKPAKLRERFEPEAIKRVKATFLLLEIAEKEKMDVSGEEIRNAIEKEANISGKNFEQLYKEYEEKGMLPLIKVDLLSDKVLDFLLENA
;
A
#
# COMPACT_ATOMS: atom_id res chain seq x y z
N MET A 1 -7.16 42.34 -14.44
CA MET A 1 -7.37 40.95 -14.86
C MET A 1 -5.97 40.40 -15.16
N PHE A 2 -5.68 39.13 -14.87
CA PHE A 2 -4.38 38.54 -15.20
C PHE A 2 -4.26 38.41 -16.73
N GLU A 3 -3.06 38.64 -17.27
CA GLU A 3 -2.75 38.30 -18.66
C GLU A 3 -2.05 36.93 -18.67
N VAL A 4 -2.62 35.97 -19.39
CA VAL A 4 -2.17 34.59 -19.35
C VAL A 4 -1.91 34.08 -20.76
N LYS A 5 -0.76 33.41 -20.94
CA LYS A 5 -0.46 32.64 -22.14
C LYS A 5 -0.11 31.20 -21.67
N VAL A 6 -0.65 30.21 -22.38
CA VAL A 6 -0.38 28.77 -22.08
C VAL A 6 0.32 28.15 -23.29
N GLU A 7 1.35 27.35 -23.01
CA GLU A 7 2.03 26.51 -23.99
C GLU A 7 1.91 25.06 -23.60
N LYS A 8 1.58 24.20 -24.57
CA LYS A 8 1.59 22.74 -24.43
C LYS A 8 3.03 22.26 -24.68
N VAL A 9 3.74 21.93 -23.60
CA VAL A 9 5.13 21.44 -23.68
C VAL A 9 5.17 19.96 -24.06
N GLN A 10 4.27 19.18 -23.43
CA GLN A 10 4.04 17.74 -23.69
C GLN A 10 2.54 17.45 -23.61
N PRO A 11 2.07 16.29 -24.07
CA PRO A 11 0.65 15.92 -23.97
C PRO A 11 0.04 16.11 -22.59
N SER A 12 0.79 15.77 -21.53
CA SER A 12 0.39 15.91 -20.13
C SER A 12 1.00 17.12 -19.42
N LYS A 13 1.82 17.98 -20.08
CA LYS A 13 2.53 19.10 -19.43
C LYS A 13 2.17 20.45 -20.04
N ARG A 14 1.84 21.40 -19.18
CA ARG A 14 1.50 22.78 -19.56
C ARG A 14 2.46 23.75 -18.89
N LYS A 15 2.90 24.74 -19.66
CA LYS A 15 3.65 25.88 -19.17
C LYS A 15 2.81 27.14 -19.31
N MET A 16 2.60 27.83 -18.22
CA MET A 16 1.79 29.01 -18.10
C MET A 16 2.69 30.21 -17.89
N PHE A 17 2.48 31.26 -18.67
CA PHE A 17 3.14 32.56 -18.54
C PHE A 17 2.11 33.52 -17.99
N ILE A 18 2.35 34.05 -16.81
CA ILE A 18 1.37 34.87 -16.10
C ILE A 18 1.96 36.24 -15.82
N LYS A 19 1.23 37.27 -16.26
CA LYS A 19 1.52 38.68 -15.96
C LYS A 19 0.40 39.23 -15.08
N VAL A 20 0.78 39.74 -13.94
CA VAL A 20 -0.10 40.47 -13.04
C VAL A 20 0.05 41.96 -13.32
N PRO A 21 -0.99 42.68 -13.80
CA PRO A 21 -0.89 44.10 -14.08
C PRO A 21 -0.53 44.91 -12.84
N ILE A 22 0.18 46.05 -13.06
CA ILE A 22 0.67 46.89 -11.97
C ILE A 22 -0.44 47.36 -11.03
N GLU A 23 -1.63 47.67 -11.58
CA GLU A 23 -2.79 48.11 -10.79
C GLU A 23 -3.23 47.06 -9.78
N LYS A 24 -3.18 45.77 -10.15
CA LYS A 24 -3.49 44.66 -9.26
C LYS A 24 -2.43 44.52 -8.19
N VAL A 25 -1.14 44.63 -8.56
CA VAL A 25 -0.03 44.57 -7.59
C VAL A 25 -0.16 45.70 -6.56
N GLN A 26 -0.43 46.94 -7.02
CA GLN A 26 -0.60 48.11 -6.15
C GLN A 26 -1.80 47.92 -5.20
N LYS A 27 -2.93 47.45 -5.71
CA LYS A 27 -4.13 47.21 -4.92
C LYS A 27 -3.86 46.17 -3.85
N THR A 28 -3.27 45.02 -4.20
CA THR A 28 -2.94 43.96 -3.23
C THR A 28 -1.98 44.47 -2.16
N LYS A 29 -0.98 45.27 -2.55
CA LYS A 29 -0.04 45.93 -1.62
C LYS A 29 -0.74 46.90 -0.67
N GLU A 30 -1.70 47.64 -1.15
CA GLU A 30 -2.48 48.57 -0.34
C GLU A 30 -3.37 47.83 0.67
N ASP A 31 -4.06 46.82 0.21
CA ASP A 31 -4.92 45.96 1.06
C ASP A 31 -4.10 45.28 2.16
N PHE A 32 -2.92 44.75 1.82
CA PHE A 32 -2.01 44.11 2.78
C PHE A 32 -1.48 45.10 3.82
N VAL A 33 -1.02 46.26 3.40
CA VAL A 33 -0.57 47.34 4.31
C VAL A 33 -1.70 47.80 5.21
N ASN A 34 -2.93 47.90 4.72
CA ASN A 34 -4.11 48.27 5.51
C ASN A 34 -4.47 47.18 6.54
N HIS A 35 -4.26 45.90 6.21
CA HIS A 35 -4.39 44.81 7.13
C HIS A 35 -3.32 44.85 8.25
N LEU A 36 -2.06 44.98 7.86
CA LEU A 36 -0.95 45.10 8.82
C LEU A 36 -1.11 46.29 9.75
N LYS A 37 -1.59 47.44 9.26
CA LYS A 37 -1.86 48.61 10.09
C LYS A 37 -2.77 48.31 11.27
N LYS A 38 -3.72 47.37 11.11
CA LYS A 38 -4.66 46.97 12.17
C LYS A 38 -4.06 45.98 13.17
N THR A 39 -3.05 45.20 12.74
CA THR A 39 -2.52 44.07 13.51
C THR A 39 -1.16 44.34 14.14
N VAL A 40 -0.29 45.11 13.44
CA VAL A 40 1.10 45.33 13.86
C VAL A 40 1.21 46.17 15.10
N ASN A 41 2.19 45.83 15.97
CA ASN A 41 2.54 46.58 17.17
C ASN A 41 3.95 47.17 16.97
N ILE A 42 4.03 48.49 16.78
CA ILE A 42 5.30 49.21 16.59
C ILE A 42 5.49 50.15 17.78
N LYS A 43 6.66 50.09 18.41
CA LYS A 43 7.02 50.93 19.54
C LYS A 43 6.89 52.42 19.16
N GLY A 44 6.12 53.19 19.93
CA GLY A 44 5.86 54.60 19.67
C GLY A 44 4.55 54.91 18.95
N PHE A 45 3.80 53.89 18.48
CA PHE A 45 2.53 54.09 17.79
C PHE A 45 1.42 53.26 18.41
N ARG A 46 0.23 53.83 18.48
CA ARG A 46 -0.97 53.08 18.88
C ARG A 46 -1.42 52.13 17.74
N LYS A 47 -1.80 50.93 18.09
CA LYS A 47 -2.36 49.92 17.16
C LYS A 47 -3.45 50.54 16.29
N GLY A 48 -3.36 50.36 14.98
CA GLY A 48 -4.28 50.96 13.99
C GLY A 48 -3.96 52.41 13.57
N LYS A 49 -2.97 53.08 14.19
CA LYS A 49 -2.58 54.45 13.86
C LYS A 49 -1.15 54.59 13.36
N VAL A 50 -0.51 53.47 12.99
CA VAL A 50 0.84 53.46 12.39
C VAL A 50 0.80 54.07 10.99
N PRO A 51 1.65 55.08 10.67
CA PRO A 51 1.76 55.61 9.31
C PRO A 51 2.26 54.56 8.32
N ARG A 52 1.74 54.60 7.06
CA ARG A 52 2.12 53.70 5.98
C ARG A 52 3.63 53.63 5.77
N GLU A 53 4.30 54.78 5.76
CA GLU A 53 5.74 54.89 5.54
C GLU A 53 6.56 54.10 6.60
N ILE A 54 6.13 54.13 7.84
CA ILE A 54 6.79 53.42 8.93
C ILE A 54 6.61 51.90 8.77
N ILE A 55 5.42 51.46 8.32
CA ILE A 55 5.15 50.01 8.04
C ILE A 55 6.04 49.56 6.89
N LEU A 56 6.07 50.32 5.77
CA LEU A 56 6.88 49.97 4.60
C LEU A 56 8.38 50.02 4.90
N LYS A 57 8.84 50.95 5.76
CA LYS A 57 10.25 51.02 6.17
C LYS A 57 10.67 49.79 6.99
N ASN A 58 9.81 49.31 7.86
CA ASN A 58 10.16 48.20 8.79
C ASN A 58 9.88 46.81 8.20
N TYR A 59 8.87 46.70 7.36
CA TYR A 59 8.36 45.41 6.85
C TYR A 59 8.26 45.36 5.31
N GLY A 60 8.80 46.34 4.59
CA GLY A 60 8.58 46.44 3.13
C GLY A 60 9.01 45.21 2.35
N LYS A 61 10.16 44.60 2.72
CA LYS A 61 10.63 43.36 2.07
C LYS A 61 9.72 42.18 2.36
N ASP A 62 9.34 41.98 3.63
CA ASP A 62 8.46 40.90 4.04
C ASP A 62 7.08 41.03 3.38
N ILE A 63 6.57 42.26 3.28
CA ILE A 63 5.33 42.60 2.58
C ILE A 63 5.44 42.22 1.09
N ASP A 64 6.54 42.58 0.42
CA ASP A 64 6.73 42.27 -1.00
C ASP A 64 6.84 40.74 -1.23
N GLU A 65 7.48 39.98 -0.32
CA GLU A 65 7.53 38.52 -0.38
C GLU A 65 6.17 37.85 -0.17
N ASP A 66 5.40 38.31 0.83
CA ASP A 66 4.07 37.81 1.10
C ASP A 66 3.10 38.08 -0.06
N ILE A 67 3.13 39.31 -0.61
CA ILE A 67 2.34 39.69 -1.78
C ILE A 67 2.72 38.86 -3.00
N LYS A 68 4.03 38.59 -3.22
CA LYS A 68 4.45 37.71 -4.31
C LYS A 68 3.81 36.33 -4.17
N LYS A 69 3.84 35.73 -2.97
CA LYS A 69 3.20 34.43 -2.72
C LYS A 69 1.71 34.43 -3.03
N ASP A 70 0.98 35.44 -2.52
CA ASP A 70 -0.46 35.58 -2.79
C ASP A 70 -0.77 35.73 -4.28
N LEU A 71 0.00 36.57 -4.99
CA LEU A 71 -0.19 36.79 -6.42
C LEU A 71 0.21 35.59 -7.28
N LEU A 72 1.23 34.84 -6.88
CA LEU A 72 1.59 33.56 -7.52
C LEU A 72 0.42 32.56 -7.44
N GLU A 73 -0.14 32.39 -6.24
CA GLU A 73 -1.25 31.46 -6.03
C GLU A 73 -2.54 31.91 -6.73
N GLU A 74 -2.88 33.20 -6.63
CA GLU A 74 -4.07 33.77 -7.28
C GLU A 74 -3.97 33.68 -8.81
N GLY A 75 -2.81 34.03 -9.37
CA GLY A 75 -2.58 33.98 -10.82
C GLY A 75 -2.59 32.56 -11.36
N TYR A 76 -2.00 31.62 -10.62
CA TYR A 76 -2.06 30.20 -10.95
C TYR A 76 -3.50 29.66 -10.96
N ARG A 77 -4.26 29.87 -9.86
CA ARG A 77 -5.66 29.46 -9.78
C ARG A 77 -6.52 30.05 -10.88
N PHE A 78 -6.32 31.33 -11.20
CA PHE A 78 -7.01 31.99 -12.30
C PHE A 78 -6.72 31.30 -13.63
N CYS A 79 -5.44 31.01 -13.93
CA CYS A 79 -5.05 30.35 -15.17
C CYS A 79 -5.63 28.95 -15.31
N VAL A 80 -5.59 28.15 -14.23
CA VAL A 80 -6.16 26.80 -14.20
C VAL A 80 -7.67 26.83 -14.46
N SER A 81 -8.37 27.76 -13.80
CA SER A 81 -9.84 27.92 -13.94
C SER A 81 -10.26 28.36 -15.33
N GLU A 82 -9.58 29.40 -15.90
CA GLU A 82 -9.89 29.89 -17.23
C GLU A 82 -9.72 28.87 -18.34
N ASN A 83 -8.74 27.97 -18.18
CA ASN A 83 -8.44 26.94 -19.18
C ASN A 83 -9.08 25.57 -18.86
N ASN A 84 -9.84 25.46 -17.79
CA ASN A 84 -10.46 24.20 -17.30
C ASN A 84 -9.46 23.03 -17.19
N PHE A 85 -8.25 23.31 -16.70
CA PHE A 85 -7.24 22.27 -16.56
C PHE A 85 -7.52 21.34 -15.37
N SER A 86 -7.55 20.04 -15.63
CA SER A 86 -7.52 19.02 -14.57
C SER A 86 -6.07 18.75 -14.17
N VAL A 87 -5.56 19.53 -13.22
CA VAL A 87 -4.17 19.45 -12.75
C VAL A 87 -3.98 18.22 -11.88
N VAL A 88 -2.89 17.48 -12.12
CA VAL A 88 -2.54 16.22 -11.41
C VAL A 88 -1.20 16.29 -10.66
N SER A 89 -0.48 17.42 -10.76
CA SER A 89 0.76 17.67 -10.03
C SER A 89 0.69 18.97 -9.24
N GLU A 90 1.60 19.14 -8.30
CA GLU A 90 1.83 20.46 -7.71
C GLU A 90 2.42 21.42 -8.73
N PRO A 91 2.08 22.73 -8.67
CA PRO A 91 2.66 23.73 -9.56
C PRO A 91 4.14 23.96 -9.26
N VAL A 92 4.95 24.01 -10.31
CA VAL A 92 6.36 24.40 -10.22
C VAL A 92 6.49 25.82 -10.73
N PHE A 93 6.73 26.76 -9.83
CA PHE A 93 6.93 28.18 -10.18
C PHE A 93 8.35 28.40 -10.67
N LEU A 94 8.46 29.04 -11.84
CA LEU A 94 9.72 29.30 -12.54
C LEU A 94 9.82 30.80 -12.90
N ASN A 95 11.05 31.28 -13.11
CA ASN A 95 11.32 32.59 -13.62
C ASN A 95 10.52 33.71 -12.93
N ILE A 96 10.39 33.64 -11.59
CA ILE A 96 9.69 34.65 -10.79
C ILE A 96 10.51 35.94 -10.84
N LYS A 97 9.98 37.00 -11.48
CA LYS A 97 10.63 38.31 -11.56
C LYS A 97 10.26 39.18 -10.37
N ASP A 98 11.04 40.23 -10.16
CA ASP A 98 10.66 41.27 -9.20
C ASP A 98 9.54 42.15 -9.73
N PHE A 99 8.88 42.88 -8.84
CA PHE A 99 7.89 43.87 -9.22
C PHE A 99 8.54 44.99 -10.09
N SER A 100 7.86 45.35 -11.16
CA SER A 100 8.29 46.40 -12.10
C SER A 100 7.14 47.38 -12.37
N ASP A 101 7.42 48.45 -13.08
CA ASP A 101 6.39 49.41 -13.49
C ASP A 101 5.36 48.81 -14.46
N ASP A 102 5.70 47.69 -15.12
CA ASP A 102 4.82 46.94 -16.03
C ASP A 102 4.02 45.83 -15.32
N GLY A 103 4.29 45.59 -14.03
CA GLY A 103 3.61 44.60 -13.21
C GLY A 103 4.53 43.52 -12.64
N PHE A 104 3.97 42.32 -12.45
CA PHE A 104 4.66 41.16 -11.90
C PHE A 104 4.54 39.97 -12.84
N TYR A 105 5.66 39.35 -13.13
CA TYR A 105 5.78 38.23 -14.07
C TYR A 105 6.28 36.96 -13.43
N PHE A 106 5.69 35.83 -13.79
CA PHE A 106 6.19 34.50 -13.42
C PHE A 106 5.72 33.46 -14.42
N GLU A 107 6.37 32.30 -14.37
CA GLU A 107 6.02 31.13 -15.14
C GLU A 107 5.64 30.01 -14.19
N VAL A 108 4.70 29.15 -14.59
CA VAL A 108 4.31 27.96 -13.84
C VAL A 108 4.27 26.76 -14.77
N GLU A 109 4.89 25.67 -14.36
CA GLU A 109 4.73 24.38 -15.01
C GLU A 109 3.85 23.48 -14.17
N VAL A 110 2.91 22.79 -14.83
CA VAL A 110 2.02 21.80 -14.21
C VAL A 110 1.82 20.61 -15.12
N GLU A 111 1.54 19.48 -14.51
CA GLU A 111 1.03 18.33 -15.24
C GLU A 111 -0.50 18.28 -15.13
N VAL A 112 -1.14 17.93 -16.24
CA VAL A 112 -2.58 17.84 -16.38
C VAL A 112 -2.97 16.40 -16.74
N LYS A 113 -4.25 16.04 -16.50
CA LYS A 113 -4.83 14.78 -16.97
C LYS A 113 -4.47 14.56 -18.45
N PRO A 114 -3.94 13.41 -18.84
CA PRO A 114 -3.59 13.15 -20.23
C PRO A 114 -4.85 13.12 -21.10
N GLU A 115 -4.68 13.56 -22.36
CA GLU A 115 -5.74 13.44 -23.38
C GLU A 115 -5.78 11.99 -23.87
N ILE A 116 -6.83 11.25 -23.54
CA ILE A 116 -6.97 9.84 -23.89
C ILE A 116 -7.99 9.70 -25.03
N ASN A 117 -7.54 9.18 -26.15
CA ASN A 117 -8.42 8.86 -27.26
C ASN A 117 -8.93 7.43 -27.09
N LEU A 118 -10.12 7.28 -26.51
CA LEU A 118 -10.74 5.99 -26.26
C LEU A 118 -11.06 5.28 -27.56
N LYS A 119 -10.39 4.14 -27.81
CA LYS A 119 -10.70 3.18 -28.87
C LYS A 119 -11.89 2.31 -28.44
N GLU A 120 -12.25 1.33 -29.27
CA GLU A 120 -13.30 0.35 -28.92
C GLU A 120 -12.88 -0.46 -27.67
N TYR A 121 -13.69 -0.41 -26.62
CA TYR A 121 -13.42 -1.06 -25.32
C TYR A 121 -14.56 -1.98 -24.85
N LYS A 122 -15.72 -1.99 -25.54
CA LYS A 122 -16.88 -2.82 -25.16
C LYS A 122 -16.89 -4.20 -25.81
N SER A 123 -16.01 -4.44 -26.78
CA SER A 123 -16.00 -5.67 -27.59
C SER A 123 -14.77 -6.53 -27.30
N ILE A 124 -14.13 -6.38 -26.15
CA ILE A 124 -12.98 -7.19 -25.77
C ILE A 124 -13.48 -8.53 -25.27
N LYS A 125 -13.16 -9.61 -26.01
CA LYS A 125 -13.61 -10.96 -25.67
C LYS A 125 -12.71 -11.57 -24.61
N ILE A 126 -13.26 -11.84 -23.45
CA ILE A 126 -12.60 -12.53 -22.35
C ILE A 126 -13.09 -13.96 -22.28
N THR A 127 -12.18 -14.91 -22.23
CA THR A 127 -12.54 -16.32 -22.12
C THR A 127 -12.74 -16.70 -20.67
N GLN A 128 -13.99 -17.04 -20.31
CA GLN A 128 -14.30 -17.60 -19.01
C GLN A 128 -13.69 -19.01 -18.89
N LYS A 129 -12.91 -19.24 -17.84
CA LYS A 129 -12.43 -20.59 -17.49
C LYS A 129 -13.42 -21.28 -16.56
N PRO A 130 -13.70 -22.57 -16.79
CA PRO A 130 -14.53 -23.29 -15.85
C PRO A 130 -13.86 -23.37 -14.48
N TYR A 131 -14.66 -23.19 -13.43
CA TYR A 131 -14.20 -23.34 -12.05
C TYR A 131 -15.09 -24.38 -11.35
N GLU A 132 -14.47 -25.46 -10.90
CA GLU A 132 -15.15 -26.55 -10.23
C GLU A 132 -14.44 -26.88 -8.92
N VAL A 133 -15.19 -27.29 -7.92
CA VAL A 133 -14.65 -27.77 -6.66
C VAL A 133 -14.37 -29.25 -6.80
N THR A 134 -13.11 -29.64 -6.71
CA THR A 134 -12.71 -31.04 -6.75
C THR A 134 -12.78 -31.69 -5.38
N GLN A 135 -12.80 -33.02 -5.33
CA GLN A 135 -12.74 -33.75 -4.06
C GLN A 135 -11.43 -33.44 -3.31
N GLU A 136 -10.34 -33.26 -4.03
CA GLU A 136 -9.04 -32.87 -3.46
C GLU A 136 -9.09 -31.52 -2.73
N ASP A 137 -9.81 -30.52 -3.26
CA ASP A 137 -10.01 -29.22 -2.62
C ASP A 137 -10.75 -29.39 -1.27
N ILE A 138 -11.78 -30.24 -1.27
CA ILE A 138 -12.57 -30.52 -0.07
C ILE A 138 -11.72 -31.23 0.97
N ASP A 139 -10.99 -32.28 0.55
CA ASP A 139 -10.14 -33.07 1.45
C ASP A 139 -9.03 -32.20 2.07
N LYS A 140 -8.45 -31.29 1.27
CA LYS A 140 -7.46 -30.31 1.76
C LYS A 140 -8.06 -29.36 2.79
N SER A 141 -9.27 -28.87 2.57
CA SER A 141 -9.97 -27.99 3.52
C SER A 141 -10.33 -28.74 4.81
N LEU A 142 -10.81 -29.97 4.70
CA LEU A 142 -11.10 -30.82 5.85
C LEU A 142 -9.84 -31.14 6.66
N LYS A 143 -8.71 -31.39 5.98
CA LYS A 143 -7.42 -31.59 6.64
C LYS A 143 -6.96 -30.36 7.41
N GLN A 144 -7.09 -29.18 6.82
CA GLN A 144 -6.78 -27.93 7.49
C GLN A 144 -7.66 -27.69 8.72
N LEU A 145 -8.96 -28.00 8.62
CA LEU A 145 -9.88 -27.92 9.75
C LEU A 145 -9.50 -28.90 10.86
N LYS A 146 -9.18 -30.14 10.53
CA LYS A 146 -8.70 -31.12 11.52
C LYS A 146 -7.47 -30.59 12.27
N SER A 147 -6.50 -30.07 11.55
CA SER A 147 -5.31 -29.49 12.17
C SER A 147 -5.65 -28.31 13.08
N ALA A 148 -6.55 -27.39 12.63
CA ALA A 148 -6.96 -26.23 13.41
C ALA A 148 -7.74 -26.58 14.70
N PHE A 149 -8.45 -27.71 14.72
CA PHE A 149 -9.21 -28.21 15.85
C PHE A 149 -8.53 -29.36 16.60
N SER A 150 -7.25 -29.63 16.29
CA SER A 150 -6.45 -30.60 17.03
C SER A 150 -6.21 -30.14 18.47
N SER A 151 -6.08 -31.11 19.36
CA SER A 151 -5.68 -30.90 20.74
C SER A 151 -4.26 -31.43 20.98
N LEU A 152 -3.61 -30.90 22.01
CA LEU A 152 -2.29 -31.34 22.42
C LEU A 152 -2.41 -32.13 23.71
N GLU A 153 -1.89 -33.37 23.73
CA GLU A 153 -1.80 -34.18 24.91
C GLU A 153 -0.35 -34.47 25.25
N ASP A 154 0.00 -34.35 26.55
CA ASP A 154 1.35 -34.65 27.01
C ASP A 154 1.63 -36.16 26.83
N THR A 155 2.82 -36.51 26.37
CA THR A 155 3.22 -37.87 26.15
C THR A 155 4.61 -38.13 26.72
N GLN A 156 4.79 -39.38 27.25
CA GLN A 156 6.09 -39.87 27.72
C GLN A 156 6.90 -40.51 26.59
N GLU A 157 6.35 -40.57 25.39
CA GLU A 157 7.04 -41.11 24.22
C GLU A 157 8.13 -40.14 23.75
N LYS A 158 9.12 -40.69 23.04
CA LYS A 158 10.15 -39.89 22.40
C LYS A 158 9.55 -38.99 21.32
N ALA A 159 10.15 -37.84 21.11
CA ALA A 159 9.76 -36.89 20.06
C ALA A 159 9.77 -37.57 18.68
N GLN A 160 8.66 -37.52 17.97
CA GLN A 160 8.45 -38.08 16.64
C GLN A 160 7.90 -37.01 15.69
N GLU A 161 7.92 -37.28 14.39
CA GLU A 161 7.22 -36.45 13.40
C GLU A 161 5.75 -36.22 13.81
N ASN A 162 5.24 -35.04 13.57
CA ASN A 162 3.93 -34.54 13.96
C ASN A 162 3.74 -34.27 15.47
N ASN A 163 4.70 -34.57 16.34
CA ASN A 163 4.63 -34.10 17.72
C ASN A 163 4.92 -32.63 17.83
N VAL A 164 4.37 -31.99 18.85
CA VAL A 164 4.76 -30.62 19.25
C VAL A 164 5.75 -30.76 20.40
N VAL A 165 6.89 -30.12 20.27
CA VAL A 165 7.92 -30.10 21.32
C VAL A 165 8.06 -28.69 21.91
N VAL A 166 8.23 -28.64 23.23
CA VAL A 166 8.66 -27.43 23.94
C VAL A 166 10.09 -27.66 24.37
N PHE A 167 10.99 -26.76 23.97
CA PHE A 167 12.42 -26.96 24.18
C PHE A 167 13.16 -25.64 24.37
N ASP A 168 14.33 -25.74 24.97
CA ASP A 168 15.33 -24.67 24.99
C ASP A 168 16.43 -25.05 23.99
N ILE A 169 17.00 -24.05 23.34
CA ILE A 169 18.15 -24.21 22.48
C ILE A 169 19.17 -23.12 22.76
N GLN A 170 20.41 -23.51 22.94
CA GLN A 170 21.54 -22.63 23.06
C GLN A 170 22.53 -22.93 21.94
N ALA A 171 22.89 -21.93 21.16
CA ALA A 171 23.76 -22.06 19.99
C ALA A 171 25.04 -21.24 20.20
N LYS A 172 26.20 -21.85 19.98
CA LYS A 172 27.51 -21.21 20.03
C LYS A 172 28.33 -21.50 18.80
N ASP A 173 28.98 -20.50 18.26
CA ASP A 173 29.96 -20.67 17.18
C ASP A 173 31.21 -21.37 17.75
N THR A 174 31.59 -22.54 17.20
CA THR A 174 32.71 -23.34 17.72
C THR A 174 34.09 -22.67 17.55
N GLN A 175 34.21 -21.69 16.64
CA GLN A 175 35.45 -20.99 16.39
C GLN A 175 35.65 -19.75 17.26
N THR A 176 34.56 -18.98 17.45
CA THR A 176 34.60 -17.73 18.21
C THR A 176 34.13 -17.87 19.64
N ASN A 177 33.45 -18.97 19.96
CA ASN A 177 32.77 -19.23 21.24
C ASN A 177 31.72 -18.20 21.61
N GLU A 178 31.24 -17.43 20.60
CA GLU A 178 30.17 -16.46 20.77
C GLU A 178 28.80 -17.13 20.67
N GLU A 179 27.86 -16.66 21.50
CA GLU A 179 26.48 -17.11 21.44
C GLU A 179 25.76 -16.54 20.20
N LEU A 180 25.14 -17.43 19.45
CA LEU A 180 24.34 -17.09 18.27
C LEU A 180 22.89 -16.88 18.69
N LYS A 181 22.53 -15.62 19.02
CA LYS A 181 21.21 -15.24 19.51
C LYS A 181 20.07 -15.58 18.54
N ASP A 182 20.35 -15.57 17.24
CA ASP A 182 19.36 -15.89 16.19
C ASP A 182 18.95 -17.38 16.22
N LEU A 183 19.74 -18.24 16.84
CA LEU A 183 19.47 -19.67 17.01
C LEU A 183 19.23 -20.08 18.45
N SER A 184 19.42 -19.17 19.42
CA SER A 184 19.24 -19.46 20.83
C SER A 184 17.86 -19.00 21.29
N GLY A 185 17.22 -19.77 22.15
CA GLY A 185 15.92 -19.39 22.72
C GLY A 185 15.49 -20.34 23.84
N VAL A 186 14.58 -19.86 24.66
CA VAL A 186 14.02 -20.60 25.78
C VAL A 186 12.50 -20.75 25.60
N ASN A 187 11.96 -21.90 26.04
CA ASN A 187 10.56 -22.22 25.87
C ASN A 187 10.06 -22.09 24.42
N LEU A 188 10.92 -22.45 23.47
CA LEU A 188 10.54 -22.52 22.07
C LEU A 188 9.54 -23.67 21.89
N TYR A 189 8.69 -23.50 20.90
CA TYR A 189 7.62 -24.43 20.61
C TYR A 189 7.59 -24.65 19.10
N ALA A 190 7.61 -25.90 18.69
CA ALA A 190 7.56 -26.28 17.29
C ALA A 190 6.87 -27.62 17.07
N GLN A 191 6.13 -27.75 15.97
CA GLN A 191 5.64 -29.02 15.48
C GLN A 191 6.66 -29.62 14.53
N LEU A 192 7.13 -30.83 14.86
CA LEU A 192 8.10 -31.57 14.05
C LEU A 192 7.45 -32.04 12.74
N GLY A 193 8.15 -31.89 11.62
CA GLY A 193 7.64 -32.19 10.27
C GLY A 193 6.85 -31.05 9.63
N ALA A 194 6.63 -29.91 10.32
CA ALA A 194 5.89 -28.78 9.80
C ALA A 194 6.78 -27.70 9.15
N ASN A 195 8.08 -27.97 8.94
CA ASN A 195 9.08 -27.00 8.44
C ASN A 195 9.16 -25.70 9.27
N GLN A 196 8.88 -25.77 10.56
CA GLN A 196 8.99 -24.66 11.49
C GLN A 196 10.41 -24.47 12.04
N LEU A 197 11.23 -25.51 11.95
CA LEU A 197 12.61 -25.53 12.40
C LEU A 197 13.55 -25.73 11.22
N ILE A 198 14.81 -25.37 11.43
CA ILE A 198 15.90 -25.74 10.53
C ILE A 198 16.01 -27.27 10.53
N GLN A 199 16.05 -27.88 9.35
CA GLN A 199 16.01 -29.34 9.19
C GLN A 199 17.07 -30.09 10.01
N GLU A 200 18.27 -29.52 10.10
CA GLU A 200 19.39 -30.07 10.85
C GLU A 200 19.07 -30.12 12.36
N ILE A 201 18.44 -29.08 12.89
CA ILE A 201 18.01 -29.02 14.29
C ILE A 201 16.86 -29.98 14.54
N GLU A 202 15.88 -30.03 13.64
CA GLU A 202 14.74 -30.90 13.74
C GLU A 202 15.13 -32.39 13.83
N LYS A 203 16.11 -32.81 13.00
CA LYS A 203 16.64 -34.17 13.03
C LYS A 203 17.25 -34.57 14.38
N GLU A 204 17.88 -33.63 15.06
CA GLU A 204 18.51 -33.84 16.35
C GLU A 204 17.48 -33.93 17.50
N ILE A 205 16.33 -33.26 17.37
CA ILE A 205 15.21 -33.29 18.30
C ILE A 205 14.43 -34.61 18.19
N ILE A 206 14.25 -35.10 16.96
CA ILE A 206 13.54 -36.39 16.75
C ILE A 206 14.28 -37.51 17.50
N GLY A 207 13.53 -38.23 18.32
CA GLY A 207 14.06 -39.33 19.14
C GLY A 207 14.47 -38.94 20.56
N MET A 208 14.49 -37.62 20.89
CA MET A 208 14.72 -37.15 22.26
C MET A 208 13.50 -37.35 23.15
N SER A 209 13.73 -37.52 24.43
CA SER A 209 12.70 -37.68 25.46
C SER A 209 12.48 -36.38 26.23
N GLU A 210 11.37 -36.26 26.94
CA GLU A 210 11.15 -35.18 27.90
C GLU A 210 12.28 -35.14 28.94
N ASN A 211 12.74 -33.93 29.29
CA ASN A 211 13.86 -33.62 30.17
C ASN A 211 15.23 -34.16 29.71
N GLU A 212 15.34 -34.59 28.46
CA GLU A 212 16.62 -34.93 27.84
C GLU A 212 17.32 -33.70 27.33
N GLU A 213 18.64 -33.63 27.60
CA GLU A 213 19.54 -32.60 27.06
C GLU A 213 20.58 -33.25 26.17
N LYS A 214 20.81 -32.69 25.02
CA LYS A 214 21.75 -33.17 24.02
C LYS A 214 22.56 -32.00 23.46
N THR A 215 23.88 -32.18 23.42
CA THR A 215 24.78 -31.26 22.76
C THR A 215 25.32 -31.85 21.48
N VAL A 216 25.21 -31.14 20.37
CA VAL A 216 25.64 -31.60 19.04
C VAL A 216 26.34 -30.48 18.30
N GLU A 217 27.31 -30.84 17.46
CA GLU A 217 27.93 -29.92 16.53
C GLU A 217 27.33 -30.08 15.13
N ILE A 218 26.81 -28.99 14.57
CA ILE A 218 26.24 -28.97 13.22
C ILE A 218 27.03 -28.01 12.36
N THR A 219 27.48 -28.49 11.18
CA THR A 219 28.11 -27.64 10.18
C THR A 219 27.08 -27.26 9.11
N PHE A 220 26.79 -25.97 9.02
CA PHE A 220 25.82 -25.45 8.06
C PHE A 220 26.48 -25.20 6.69
N PRO A 221 25.74 -25.41 5.58
CA PRO A 221 26.23 -25.11 4.22
C PRO A 221 26.59 -23.63 4.05
N LYS A 222 27.55 -23.33 3.18
CA LYS A 222 27.93 -21.93 2.86
C LYS A 222 26.80 -21.12 2.22
N GLU A 223 25.87 -21.80 1.58
CA GLU A 223 24.71 -21.21 0.89
C GLU A 223 23.44 -21.19 1.76
N HIS A 224 23.57 -21.36 3.08
CA HIS A 224 22.44 -21.33 3.98
C HIS A 224 21.77 -19.95 3.96
N SER A 225 20.42 -19.93 4.00
CA SER A 225 19.61 -18.71 3.94
C SER A 225 19.89 -17.73 5.09
N LEU A 226 20.19 -18.24 6.29
CA LEU A 226 20.62 -17.46 7.44
C LEU A 226 22.11 -17.17 7.36
N LYS A 227 22.48 -15.92 7.03
CA LYS A 227 23.86 -15.50 6.88
C LYS A 227 24.69 -15.59 8.16
N SER A 228 24.03 -15.51 9.33
CA SER A 228 24.69 -15.62 10.65
C SER A 228 25.34 -16.97 10.90
N ILE A 229 24.88 -18.04 10.22
CA ILE A 229 25.33 -19.42 10.39
C ILE A 229 25.91 -20.04 9.11
N ALA A 230 25.76 -19.39 7.96
CA ALA A 230 26.22 -19.91 6.67
C ALA A 230 27.72 -20.23 6.70
N GLY A 231 28.06 -21.49 6.44
CA GLY A 231 29.44 -22.01 6.41
C GLY A 231 30.10 -22.18 7.80
N LYS A 232 29.35 -22.00 8.88
CA LYS A 232 29.88 -22.16 10.26
C LYS A 232 29.58 -23.53 10.83
N THR A 233 30.42 -23.98 11.75
CA THR A 233 30.13 -25.08 12.65
C THR A 233 29.65 -24.51 13.97
N VAL A 234 28.47 -24.95 14.41
CA VAL A 234 27.76 -24.44 15.58
C VAL A 234 27.56 -25.58 16.56
N GLU A 235 27.94 -25.35 17.79
CA GLU A 235 27.61 -26.22 18.92
C GLU A 235 26.19 -25.86 19.41
N LEU A 236 25.28 -26.82 19.38
CA LEU A 236 23.89 -26.66 19.79
C LEU A 236 23.64 -27.51 21.04
N THR A 237 23.22 -26.89 22.12
CA THR A 237 22.67 -27.58 23.30
C THR A 237 21.16 -27.44 23.28
N ILE A 238 20.48 -28.58 23.11
CA ILE A 238 19.03 -28.70 23.01
C ILE A 238 18.51 -29.41 24.25
N SER A 239 17.56 -28.80 24.95
CA SER A 239 16.91 -29.36 26.14
C SER A 239 15.41 -29.46 25.92
N ILE A 240 14.86 -30.65 25.88
CA ILE A 240 13.43 -30.90 25.71
C ILE A 240 12.70 -30.76 27.05
N LYS A 241 11.72 -29.85 27.11
CA LYS A 241 10.89 -29.64 28.31
C LYS A 241 9.61 -30.46 28.31
N SER A 242 8.98 -30.59 27.17
CA SER A 242 7.81 -31.46 27.02
C SER A 242 7.66 -31.93 25.58
N VAL A 243 7.13 -33.13 25.42
CA VAL A 243 6.69 -33.67 24.14
C VAL A 243 5.17 -33.80 24.20
N LYS A 244 4.48 -33.28 23.20
CA LYS A 244 3.02 -33.32 23.10
C LYS A 244 2.61 -34.01 21.81
N LYS A 245 1.69 -34.93 21.92
CA LYS A 245 1.08 -35.60 20.78
C LYS A 245 -0.04 -34.72 20.24
N VAL A 246 -0.06 -34.49 18.92
CA VAL A 246 -1.19 -33.86 18.25
C VAL A 246 -2.30 -34.87 18.06
N ILE A 247 -3.43 -34.62 18.70
CA ILE A 247 -4.62 -35.44 18.55
C ILE A 247 -5.55 -34.73 17.58
N GLU A 248 -5.59 -35.23 16.36
CA GLU A 248 -6.55 -34.74 15.38
C GLU A 248 -7.95 -35.29 15.69
N PRO A 249 -8.99 -34.44 15.65
CA PRO A 249 -10.36 -34.87 15.83
C PRO A 249 -10.80 -35.76 14.68
N GLU A 250 -11.69 -36.70 14.95
CA GLU A 250 -12.38 -37.42 13.90
C GLU A 250 -13.37 -36.53 13.15
N LEU A 251 -13.49 -36.77 11.84
CA LEU A 251 -14.49 -36.10 11.01
C LEU A 251 -15.86 -36.74 11.28
N ASN A 252 -16.62 -36.12 12.18
CA ASN A 252 -17.95 -36.58 12.58
C ASN A 252 -18.89 -35.42 12.87
N ASP A 253 -20.13 -35.72 13.20
CA ASP A 253 -21.16 -34.72 13.48
C ASP A 253 -20.83 -33.85 14.70
N GLU A 254 -20.08 -34.37 15.67
CA GLU A 254 -19.66 -33.62 16.86
C GLU A 254 -18.66 -32.50 16.48
N LEU A 255 -17.71 -32.84 15.61
CA LEU A 255 -16.78 -31.84 15.07
C LEU A 255 -17.50 -30.77 14.26
N ALA A 256 -18.45 -31.17 13.40
CA ALA A 256 -19.25 -30.25 12.63
C ALA A 256 -19.98 -29.23 13.53
N LYS A 257 -20.64 -29.70 14.58
CA LYS A 257 -21.33 -28.88 15.60
C LYS A 257 -20.37 -28.00 16.41
N LYS A 258 -19.14 -28.44 16.65
CA LYS A 258 -18.11 -27.67 17.35
C LYS A 258 -17.60 -26.53 16.49
N ILE A 259 -17.51 -26.73 15.16
CA ILE A 259 -17.10 -25.71 14.20
C ILE A 259 -18.19 -24.65 14.05
N ASN A 260 -19.41 -25.07 13.82
CA ASN A 260 -20.58 -24.18 13.76
C ASN A 260 -21.79 -24.87 14.40
N LYS A 261 -22.42 -24.22 15.37
CA LYS A 261 -23.59 -24.71 16.10
C LYS A 261 -24.83 -24.94 15.22
N ASP A 262 -24.88 -24.30 14.05
CA ASP A 262 -25.98 -24.45 13.10
C ASP A 262 -25.88 -25.74 12.28
N PHE A 263 -24.71 -26.38 12.24
CA PHE A 263 -24.53 -27.67 11.56
C PHE A 263 -25.12 -28.81 12.37
N GLN A 264 -25.88 -29.69 11.71
CA GLN A 264 -26.50 -30.83 12.33
C GLN A 264 -25.66 -32.11 12.20
N ASN A 265 -24.92 -32.24 11.11
CA ASN A 265 -24.11 -33.40 10.75
C ASN A 265 -22.87 -32.98 9.93
N LEU A 266 -22.03 -33.97 9.60
CA LEU A 266 -20.82 -33.74 8.81
C LEU A 266 -21.11 -33.28 7.37
N ASP A 267 -22.25 -33.73 6.79
CA ASP A 267 -22.61 -33.34 5.42
C ASP A 267 -22.89 -31.84 5.33
N ASP A 268 -23.48 -31.22 6.35
CA ASP A 268 -23.71 -29.76 6.42
C ASP A 268 -22.37 -29.00 6.38
N LEU A 269 -21.35 -29.49 7.08
CA LEU A 269 -20.00 -28.92 7.06
C LEU A 269 -19.37 -29.07 5.66
N ILE A 270 -19.48 -30.23 5.05
CA ILE A 270 -18.93 -30.48 3.71
C ILE A 270 -19.62 -29.60 2.68
N ASP A 271 -20.92 -29.42 2.77
CA ASP A 271 -21.67 -28.55 1.86
C ASP A 271 -21.34 -27.07 2.05
N ASP A 272 -21.11 -26.62 3.27
CA ASP A 272 -20.62 -25.27 3.54
C ASP A 272 -19.20 -25.05 2.95
N ILE A 273 -18.31 -26.01 3.15
CA ILE A 273 -16.96 -25.98 2.54
C ILE A 273 -17.07 -25.90 1.02
N LYS A 274 -17.90 -26.74 0.39
CA LYS A 274 -18.10 -26.71 -1.07
C LYS A 274 -18.59 -25.34 -1.54
N LYS A 275 -19.58 -24.76 -0.87
CA LYS A 275 -20.13 -23.44 -1.20
C LYS A 275 -19.05 -22.36 -1.10
N ARG A 276 -18.27 -22.34 -0.02
CA ARG A 276 -17.18 -21.36 0.16
C ARG A 276 -16.07 -21.54 -0.87
N LEU A 277 -15.67 -22.76 -1.16
CA LEU A 277 -14.67 -23.05 -2.18
C LEU A 277 -15.15 -22.63 -3.57
N LEU A 278 -16.40 -22.91 -3.91
CA LEU A 278 -17.00 -22.51 -5.19
C LEU A 278 -17.04 -20.98 -5.32
N GLU A 279 -17.47 -20.29 -4.28
CA GLU A 279 -17.52 -18.82 -4.28
C GLU A 279 -16.11 -18.22 -4.38
N ASN A 280 -15.13 -18.77 -3.66
CA ASN A 280 -13.75 -18.32 -3.76
C ASN A 280 -13.18 -18.51 -5.17
N LYS A 281 -13.42 -19.67 -5.78
CA LYS A 281 -12.99 -19.95 -7.17
C LYS A 281 -13.70 -19.03 -8.17
N ARG A 282 -14.98 -18.73 -7.94
CA ARG A 282 -15.74 -17.77 -8.75
C ARG A 282 -15.12 -16.38 -8.68
N LEU A 283 -14.81 -15.90 -7.48
CA LEU A 283 -14.19 -14.60 -7.27
C LEU A 283 -12.79 -14.54 -7.90
N GLN A 284 -11.99 -15.60 -7.77
CA GLN A 284 -10.67 -15.69 -8.41
C GLN A 284 -10.78 -15.65 -9.94
N GLU A 285 -11.77 -16.31 -10.51
CA GLU A 285 -11.99 -16.27 -11.96
C GLU A 285 -12.44 -14.88 -12.45
N ILE A 286 -13.31 -14.20 -11.70
CA ILE A 286 -13.70 -12.81 -11.99
C ILE A 286 -12.48 -11.89 -11.95
N GLU A 287 -11.63 -12.02 -10.94
CA GLU A 287 -10.44 -11.21 -10.79
C GLU A 287 -9.45 -11.46 -11.95
N ARG A 288 -9.23 -12.72 -12.31
CA ARG A 288 -8.43 -13.10 -13.49
C ARG A 288 -8.98 -12.49 -14.79
N GLN A 289 -10.31 -12.49 -14.96
CA GLN A 289 -10.95 -11.90 -16.13
C GLN A 289 -10.79 -10.38 -16.14
N LYS A 290 -10.90 -9.70 -14.99
CA LYS A 290 -10.63 -8.26 -14.84
C LYS A 290 -9.19 -7.93 -15.21
N GLU A 291 -8.23 -8.71 -14.74
CA GLU A 291 -6.81 -8.55 -15.08
C GLU A 291 -6.55 -8.72 -16.57
N GLU A 292 -7.09 -9.78 -17.19
CA GLU A 292 -6.96 -10.05 -18.64
C GLU A 292 -7.58 -8.91 -19.45
N LEU A 293 -8.79 -8.48 -19.09
CA LEU A 293 -9.48 -7.35 -19.72
C LEU A 293 -8.65 -6.06 -19.63
N LEU A 294 -8.14 -5.77 -18.43
CA LEU A 294 -7.32 -4.57 -18.20
C LEU A 294 -6.02 -4.60 -19.03
N GLU A 295 -5.36 -5.75 -19.10
CA GLU A 295 -4.17 -5.91 -19.94
C GLU A 295 -4.47 -5.66 -21.43
N ASP A 296 -5.57 -6.16 -21.93
CA ASP A 296 -5.95 -5.96 -23.33
C ASP A 296 -6.37 -4.50 -23.59
N LEU A 297 -7.07 -3.87 -22.65
CA LEU A 297 -7.35 -2.43 -22.70
C LEU A 297 -6.05 -1.59 -22.75
N LEU A 298 -5.06 -1.92 -21.94
CA LEU A 298 -3.78 -1.21 -21.90
C LEU A 298 -2.95 -1.40 -23.18
N LYS A 299 -3.02 -2.56 -23.84
CA LYS A 299 -2.34 -2.84 -25.11
C LYS A 299 -2.90 -2.00 -26.27
N ILE A 300 -4.22 -1.81 -26.32
CA ILE A 300 -4.86 -1.06 -27.40
C ILE A 300 -4.83 0.45 -27.23
N HIS A 301 -4.65 0.95 -25.98
CA HIS A 301 -4.57 2.39 -25.70
C HIS A 301 -3.13 2.78 -25.39
N ASP A 302 -2.62 3.74 -26.16
CA ASP A 302 -1.30 4.33 -25.93
C ASP A 302 -1.43 5.84 -25.74
N PHE A 303 -0.89 6.35 -24.63
CA PHE A 303 -0.86 7.78 -24.29
C PHE A 303 0.26 8.05 -23.29
N GLU A 304 0.76 9.28 -23.31
CA GLU A 304 1.82 9.71 -22.39
C GLU A 304 1.25 9.99 -20.99
N LEU A 305 1.97 9.55 -19.99
CA LEU A 305 1.59 9.72 -18.57
C LEU A 305 2.31 10.93 -17.95
N PRO A 306 1.68 11.60 -16.97
CA PRO A 306 2.34 12.60 -16.15
C PRO A 306 3.49 11.98 -15.35
N GLU A 307 4.71 12.50 -15.50
CA GLU A 307 5.93 11.97 -14.87
C GLU A 307 5.85 12.01 -13.34
N THR A 308 5.28 13.10 -12.80
CA THR A 308 5.12 13.27 -11.35
C THR A 308 4.20 12.22 -10.75
N VAL A 309 3.11 11.85 -11.45
CA VAL A 309 2.16 10.83 -10.98
C VAL A 309 2.81 9.45 -11.00
N VAL A 310 3.54 9.11 -12.08
CA VAL A 310 4.29 7.85 -12.16
C VAL A 310 5.37 7.78 -11.06
N SER A 311 6.10 8.87 -10.85
CA SER A 311 7.14 8.93 -9.81
C SER A 311 6.57 8.76 -8.40
N LYS A 312 5.40 9.34 -8.13
CA LYS A 312 4.69 9.21 -6.86
C LYS A 312 4.23 7.77 -6.64
N GLU A 313 3.62 7.16 -7.65
CA GLU A 313 3.18 5.76 -7.56
C GLU A 313 4.36 4.80 -7.41
N THR A 314 5.46 5.02 -8.13
CA THR A 314 6.71 4.27 -7.93
C THR A 314 7.19 4.35 -6.48
N SER A 315 7.14 5.54 -5.89
CA SER A 315 7.52 5.73 -4.48
C SER A 315 6.58 5.02 -3.51
N ASN A 316 5.28 4.99 -3.80
CA ASN A 316 4.29 4.26 -3.01
C ASN A 316 4.59 2.75 -3.02
N LEU A 317 4.80 2.17 -4.21
CA LEU A 317 5.15 0.74 -4.36
C LEU A 317 6.44 0.37 -3.62
N ILE A 318 7.45 1.23 -3.69
CA ILE A 318 8.69 1.04 -2.95
C ILE A 318 8.44 1.08 -1.44
N MET A 319 7.62 2.01 -0.94
CA MET A 319 7.30 2.09 0.49
C MET A 319 6.53 0.85 0.97
N GLU A 320 5.58 0.35 0.20
CA GLU A 320 4.86 -0.89 0.48
C GLU A 320 5.82 -2.08 0.57
N PHE A 321 6.70 -2.22 -0.43
CA PHE A 321 7.72 -3.26 -0.44
C PHE A 321 8.66 -3.18 0.76
N VAL A 322 9.18 -2.00 1.08
CA VAL A 322 10.10 -1.79 2.21
C VAL A 322 9.41 -2.14 3.54
N LYS A 323 8.14 -1.76 3.69
CA LYS A 323 7.34 -2.08 4.88
C LYS A 323 7.15 -3.59 5.03
N ASP A 324 6.76 -4.29 3.96
CA ASP A 324 6.59 -5.75 3.97
C ASP A 324 7.92 -6.47 4.23
N ALA A 325 8.99 -6.05 3.57
CA ALA A 325 10.34 -6.59 3.76
C ALA A 325 10.82 -6.41 5.22
N TYR A 326 10.53 -5.27 5.84
CA TYR A 326 10.84 -5.02 7.25
C TYR A 326 10.11 -6.00 8.18
N TYR A 327 8.81 -6.23 7.97
CA TYR A 327 8.05 -7.19 8.77
C TYR A 327 8.49 -8.64 8.58
N ARG A 328 9.04 -8.97 7.41
CA ARG A 328 9.61 -10.30 7.12
C ARG A 328 11.06 -10.45 7.58
N GLY A 329 11.67 -9.42 8.15
CA GLY A 329 13.06 -9.44 8.62
C GLY A 329 14.09 -9.49 7.49
N VAL A 330 13.76 -8.99 6.29
CA VAL A 330 14.67 -8.93 5.14
C VAL A 330 15.75 -7.86 5.38
N ASP A 331 17.01 -8.21 5.15
CA ASP A 331 18.12 -7.24 5.24
C ASP A 331 18.14 -6.29 4.04
N LEU A 332 17.56 -5.11 4.24
CA LEU A 332 17.47 -4.04 3.23
C LEU A 332 18.81 -3.32 2.93
N LYS A 333 19.92 -3.70 3.58
CA LYS A 333 21.23 -3.11 3.32
C LYS A 333 21.92 -3.68 2.07
N GLN A 334 21.37 -4.72 1.48
CA GLN A 334 21.92 -5.35 0.28
C GLN A 334 21.82 -4.43 -0.93
N ASP A 335 22.73 -4.63 -1.88
CA ASP A 335 22.89 -3.76 -3.07
C ASP A 335 21.64 -3.73 -3.97
N GLU A 336 20.86 -4.81 -3.96
CA GLU A 336 19.60 -4.94 -4.72
C GLU A 336 18.46 -4.06 -4.20
N TYR A 337 18.54 -3.61 -2.92
CA TYR A 337 17.54 -2.73 -2.30
C TYR A 337 17.95 -1.25 -2.30
N LYS A 338 18.99 -0.88 -3.05
CA LYS A 338 19.34 0.53 -3.23
C LYS A 338 18.20 1.29 -3.95
N PRO A 339 17.95 2.56 -3.61
CA PRO A 339 16.84 3.34 -4.16
C PRO A 339 16.76 3.31 -5.69
N ALA A 340 17.89 3.40 -6.39
CA ALA A 340 17.92 3.37 -7.85
C ALA A 340 17.43 2.02 -8.43
N LYS A 341 17.83 0.91 -7.82
CA LYS A 341 17.43 -0.44 -8.27
C LYS A 341 15.98 -0.75 -7.91
N LEU A 342 15.53 -0.29 -6.75
CA LEU A 342 14.11 -0.40 -6.39
C LEU A 342 13.24 0.42 -7.37
N ARG A 343 13.69 1.63 -7.73
CA ARG A 343 12.98 2.43 -8.72
C ARG A 343 12.90 1.72 -10.07
N GLU A 344 14.01 1.24 -10.61
CA GLU A 344 14.06 0.48 -11.86
C GLU A 344 13.14 -0.75 -11.83
N ARG A 345 13.05 -1.43 -10.70
CA ARG A 345 12.19 -2.60 -10.51
C ARG A 345 10.70 -2.26 -10.48
N PHE A 346 10.31 -1.17 -9.81
CA PHE A 346 8.90 -0.85 -9.55
C PHE A 346 8.30 0.16 -10.55
N GLU A 347 9.11 0.92 -11.27
CA GLU A 347 8.62 1.91 -12.24
C GLU A 347 7.76 1.31 -13.36
N PRO A 348 8.06 0.14 -13.95
CA PRO A 348 7.20 -0.48 -14.95
C PRO A 348 5.80 -0.81 -14.42
N GLU A 349 5.71 -1.30 -13.18
CA GLU A 349 4.42 -1.59 -12.52
C GLU A 349 3.67 -0.29 -12.20
N ALA A 350 4.37 0.73 -11.73
CA ALA A 350 3.78 2.06 -11.49
C ALA A 350 3.20 2.65 -12.78
N ILE A 351 3.91 2.55 -13.90
CA ILE A 351 3.42 2.98 -15.21
C ILE A 351 2.13 2.24 -15.57
N LYS A 352 2.12 0.91 -15.39
CA LYS A 352 0.93 0.08 -15.66
C LYS A 352 -0.27 0.52 -14.82
N ARG A 353 -0.08 0.71 -13.51
CA ARG A 353 -1.15 1.14 -12.59
C ARG A 353 -1.67 2.54 -12.90
N VAL A 354 -0.78 3.49 -13.10
CA VAL A 354 -1.16 4.88 -13.45
C VAL A 354 -1.90 4.92 -14.79
N LYS A 355 -1.41 4.17 -15.78
CA LYS A 355 -2.07 4.07 -17.10
C LYS A 355 -3.47 3.46 -16.99
N ALA A 356 -3.62 2.40 -16.20
CA ALA A 356 -4.90 1.77 -15.90
C ALA A 356 -5.87 2.75 -15.25
N THR A 357 -5.45 3.43 -14.18
CA THR A 357 -6.27 4.41 -13.46
C THR A 357 -6.80 5.50 -14.39
N PHE A 358 -5.94 6.15 -15.17
CA PHE A 358 -6.38 7.19 -16.10
C PHE A 358 -7.35 6.67 -17.16
N LEU A 359 -7.09 5.48 -17.71
CA LEU A 359 -7.93 4.87 -18.73
C LEU A 359 -9.32 4.51 -18.18
N LEU A 360 -9.38 3.90 -17.00
CA LEU A 360 -10.65 3.51 -16.37
C LEU A 360 -11.45 4.75 -15.95
N LEU A 361 -10.81 5.79 -15.42
CA LEU A 361 -11.48 7.05 -15.12
C LEU A 361 -12.03 7.75 -16.37
N GLU A 362 -11.34 7.67 -17.51
CA GLU A 362 -11.82 8.21 -18.78
C GLU A 362 -13.04 7.46 -19.30
N ILE A 363 -13.04 6.11 -19.15
CA ILE A 363 -14.21 5.29 -19.47
C ILE A 363 -15.38 5.61 -18.54
N ALA A 364 -15.11 5.75 -17.22
CA ALA A 364 -16.14 6.13 -16.25
C ALA A 364 -16.81 7.46 -16.61
N GLU A 365 -16.01 8.47 -16.99
CA GLU A 365 -16.50 9.78 -17.42
C GLU A 365 -17.39 9.67 -18.66
N LYS A 366 -16.96 8.90 -19.67
CA LYS A 366 -17.71 8.68 -20.91
C LYS A 366 -19.02 7.93 -20.66
N GLU A 367 -19.01 6.92 -19.80
CA GLU A 367 -20.21 6.14 -19.43
C GLU A 367 -21.04 6.79 -18.32
N LYS A 368 -20.62 7.96 -17.82
CA LYS A 368 -21.28 8.71 -16.73
C LYS A 368 -21.44 7.89 -15.45
N MET A 369 -20.43 7.08 -15.15
CA MET A 369 -20.38 6.29 -13.93
C MET A 369 -19.81 7.13 -12.78
N ASP A 370 -20.35 6.94 -11.60
CA ASP A 370 -19.84 7.58 -10.39
C ASP A 370 -20.04 6.65 -9.18
N VAL A 371 -19.35 6.97 -8.10
CA VAL A 371 -19.43 6.27 -6.80
C VAL A 371 -20.02 7.22 -5.78
N SER A 372 -21.13 6.79 -5.17
CA SER A 372 -21.81 7.54 -4.12
C SER A 372 -21.07 7.51 -2.79
N GLY A 373 -21.35 8.47 -1.92
CA GLY A 373 -20.81 8.46 -0.55
C GLY A 373 -21.24 7.23 0.26
N GLU A 374 -22.39 6.63 -0.06
CA GLU A 374 -22.87 5.40 0.58
C GLU A 374 -22.02 4.19 0.15
N GLU A 375 -21.66 4.08 -1.13
CA GLU A 375 -20.78 3.00 -1.61
C GLU A 375 -19.39 3.08 -0.94
N ILE A 376 -18.84 4.29 -0.75
CA ILE A 376 -17.58 4.49 -0.02
C ILE A 376 -17.73 4.04 1.43
N ARG A 377 -18.80 4.42 2.12
CA ARG A 377 -19.06 3.98 3.49
C ARG A 377 -19.17 2.47 3.62
N ASN A 378 -19.90 1.83 2.73
CA ASN A 378 -20.07 0.37 2.71
C ASN A 378 -18.73 -0.36 2.46
N ALA A 379 -17.86 0.19 1.62
CA ALA A 379 -16.53 -0.37 1.40
C ALA A 379 -15.66 -0.29 2.67
N ILE A 380 -15.65 0.86 3.33
CA ILE A 380 -14.91 1.04 4.60
C ILE A 380 -15.50 0.17 5.72
N GLU A 381 -16.83 -0.02 5.76
CA GLU A 381 -17.48 -0.90 6.73
C GLU A 381 -17.09 -2.37 6.54
N LYS A 382 -17.03 -2.84 5.29
CA LYS A 382 -16.52 -4.18 4.97
C LYS A 382 -15.08 -4.36 5.43
N GLU A 383 -14.22 -3.40 5.16
CA GLU A 383 -12.82 -3.42 5.60
C GLU A 383 -12.71 -3.42 7.14
N ALA A 384 -13.49 -2.59 7.82
CA ALA A 384 -13.55 -2.55 9.28
C ALA A 384 -13.94 -3.91 9.88
N ASN A 385 -14.96 -4.56 9.29
CA ASN A 385 -15.41 -5.89 9.71
C ASN A 385 -14.34 -6.98 9.50
N ILE A 386 -13.62 -6.95 8.37
CA ILE A 386 -12.52 -7.90 8.08
C ILE A 386 -11.34 -7.69 9.03
N SER A 387 -10.98 -6.43 9.28
CA SER A 387 -9.83 -6.08 10.13
C SER A 387 -10.14 -6.06 11.63
N GLY A 388 -11.40 -6.28 12.03
CA GLY A 388 -11.85 -6.20 13.43
C GLY A 388 -11.78 -4.80 14.03
N LYS A 389 -11.72 -3.76 13.20
CA LYS A 389 -11.68 -2.35 13.62
C LYS A 389 -13.07 -1.76 13.76
N ASN A 390 -13.18 -0.69 14.55
CA ASN A 390 -14.42 0.07 14.61
C ASN A 390 -14.59 0.93 13.35
N PHE A 391 -15.76 0.84 12.71
CA PHE A 391 -16.06 1.58 11.47
C PHE A 391 -15.90 3.10 11.62
N GLU A 392 -16.49 3.71 12.66
CA GLU A 392 -16.44 5.17 12.84
C GLU A 392 -15.01 5.70 13.03
N GLN A 393 -14.16 4.92 13.71
CA GLN A 393 -12.75 5.26 13.89
C GLN A 393 -11.98 5.15 12.57
N LEU A 394 -12.20 4.08 11.80
CA LEU A 394 -11.52 3.87 10.52
C LEU A 394 -11.96 4.92 9.48
N TYR A 395 -13.25 5.21 9.42
CA TYR A 395 -13.79 6.24 8.51
C TYR A 395 -13.19 7.61 8.80
N LYS A 396 -13.13 8.00 10.08
CA LYS A 396 -12.55 9.26 10.53
C LYS A 396 -11.05 9.33 10.22
N GLU A 397 -10.32 8.23 10.42
CA GLU A 397 -8.90 8.14 10.08
C GLU A 397 -8.68 8.39 8.57
N TYR A 398 -9.52 7.81 7.71
CA TYR A 398 -9.43 7.99 6.25
C TYR A 398 -9.82 9.41 5.82
N GLU A 399 -10.82 10.01 6.47
CA GLU A 399 -11.20 11.40 6.24
C GLU A 399 -10.07 12.38 6.64
N GLU A 400 -9.49 12.23 7.83
CA GLU A 400 -8.40 13.06 8.34
C GLU A 400 -7.11 12.94 7.48
N LYS A 401 -6.85 11.75 6.95
CA LYS A 401 -5.71 11.49 6.05
C LYS A 401 -5.99 11.84 4.59
N GLY A 402 -7.19 12.31 4.25
CA GLY A 402 -7.57 12.62 2.87
C GLY A 402 -7.61 11.41 1.94
N MET A 403 -7.87 10.20 2.46
CA MET A 403 -7.88 8.95 1.68
C MET A 403 -9.21 8.67 0.97
N LEU A 404 -10.31 9.31 1.37
CA LEU A 404 -11.63 9.07 0.77
C LEU A 404 -11.65 9.26 -0.76
N PRO A 405 -10.98 10.26 -1.37
CA PRO A 405 -10.89 10.37 -2.82
C PRO A 405 -10.18 9.18 -3.49
N LEU A 406 -9.16 8.59 -2.84
CA LEU A 406 -8.45 7.43 -3.37
C LEU A 406 -9.36 6.20 -3.37
N ILE A 407 -10.07 5.96 -2.27
CA ILE A 407 -11.08 4.88 -2.17
C ILE A 407 -12.15 5.05 -3.24
N LYS A 408 -12.59 6.30 -3.50
CA LYS A 408 -13.54 6.58 -4.58
C LYS A 408 -13.01 6.18 -5.95
N VAL A 409 -11.72 6.46 -6.23
CA VAL A 409 -11.07 6.10 -7.49
C VAL A 409 -10.97 4.58 -7.63
N ASP A 410 -10.60 3.88 -6.58
CA ASP A 410 -10.48 2.41 -6.59
C ASP A 410 -11.85 1.76 -6.83
N LEU A 411 -12.88 2.18 -6.10
CA LEU A 411 -14.25 1.67 -6.29
C LEU A 411 -14.80 1.98 -7.69
N LEU A 412 -14.50 3.16 -8.23
CA LEU A 412 -14.93 3.53 -9.58
C LEU A 412 -14.22 2.69 -10.63
N SER A 413 -12.94 2.42 -10.45
CA SER A 413 -12.15 1.56 -11.33
C SER A 413 -12.69 0.13 -11.35
N ASP A 414 -12.99 -0.43 -10.19
CA ASP A 414 -13.64 -1.74 -10.06
C ASP A 414 -15.01 -1.78 -10.74
N LYS A 415 -15.82 -0.77 -10.52
CA LYS A 415 -17.16 -0.65 -11.12
C LYS A 415 -17.10 -0.58 -12.66
N VAL A 416 -16.08 0.09 -13.20
CA VAL A 416 -15.84 0.13 -14.65
C VAL A 416 -15.43 -1.25 -15.17
N LEU A 417 -14.55 -1.96 -14.47
CA LEU A 417 -14.14 -3.31 -14.87
C LEU A 417 -15.31 -4.29 -14.82
N ASP A 418 -16.16 -4.21 -13.80
CA ASP A 418 -17.39 -5.02 -13.73
C ASP A 418 -18.32 -4.73 -14.89
N PHE A 419 -18.57 -3.45 -15.18
CA PHE A 419 -19.38 -3.03 -16.34
C PHE A 419 -18.81 -3.54 -17.66
N LEU A 420 -17.50 -3.49 -17.83
CA LEU A 420 -16.85 -3.96 -19.06
C LEU A 420 -16.93 -5.49 -19.19
N LEU A 421 -16.80 -6.23 -18.10
CA LEU A 421 -16.98 -7.70 -18.10
C LEU A 421 -18.40 -8.12 -18.43
N GLU A 422 -19.40 -7.36 -18.00
CA GLU A 422 -20.81 -7.62 -18.34
C GLU A 422 -21.11 -7.40 -19.83
N ASN A 423 -20.25 -6.63 -20.53
CA ASN A 423 -20.40 -6.29 -21.95
C ASN A 423 -19.31 -6.95 -22.84
N ALA A 424 -18.49 -7.86 -22.29
CA ALA A 424 -17.39 -8.54 -22.95
C ALA A 424 -17.82 -9.76 -23.79
#